data_4b1b596347a308e94b8d7154c92811b8
#
_entry.id   4b1b596347a308e94b8d7154c92811b8
#
_cell.length_a   1.000
_cell.length_b   1.000
_cell.length_c   1.000
_cell.angle_alpha   90.00
_cell.angle_beta   90.00
_cell.angle_gamma   90.00
#
_symmetry.space_group_name_H-M   'P 1'
#
loop_
_entity.id
_entity.type
_entity.pdbx_description
1 polymer ?
#
loop_
_entity_poly.entity_id
_entity_poly.type
_entity_poly.pdbx_seq_one_letter_code
_entity_poly.pdbx_strand_id
1 'polypeptide(L)'
;MTTRPWTFAEAVRRYAGAGIKGITVWRSAFADCSPAAAGELVRSHGLSVASLCRGGFFPADSADGRARAIDDNRRCIDEAAELGAPQVVLVCGSAPGLSLEESRVQIAGGIAAVLPHAAAAGVRLAIEPLHPMYAADRSAINTMGQARAI
;
A
#
# COMPACT_ATOMS: atom_id res chain seq x y z
N MET A 1 -9.99 12.55 -3.74
CA MET A 1 -9.97 11.68 -4.93
C MET A 1 -11.13 12.06 -5.84
N THR A 2 -10.83 12.64 -6.98
CA THR A 2 -11.81 13.16 -7.96
C THR A 2 -12.61 12.05 -8.67
N THR A 3 -12.09 10.83 -8.72
CA THR A 3 -12.70 9.71 -9.43
C THR A 3 -13.43 8.72 -8.51
N ARG A 4 -13.58 9.05 -7.23
CA ARG A 4 -14.24 8.21 -6.23
C ARG A 4 -15.68 7.77 -6.60
N PRO A 5 -16.47 8.56 -7.34
CA PRO A 5 -17.79 8.14 -7.76
C PRO A 5 -17.82 7.06 -8.85
N TRP A 6 -16.68 6.83 -9.54
CA TRP A 6 -16.61 5.84 -10.62
C TRP A 6 -16.36 4.44 -10.08
N THR A 7 -16.96 3.45 -10.73
CA THR A 7 -16.53 2.06 -10.56
C THR A 7 -15.10 1.89 -11.05
N PHE A 8 -14.41 0.84 -10.60
CA PHE A 8 -13.04 0.59 -11.03
C PHE A 8 -12.95 0.43 -12.56
N ALA A 9 -13.88 -0.31 -13.17
CA ALA A 9 -13.95 -0.51 -14.61
C ALA A 9 -14.19 0.81 -15.38
N GLU A 10 -15.03 1.68 -14.84
CA GLU A 10 -15.26 3.00 -15.45
C GLU A 10 -14.02 3.89 -15.36
N ALA A 11 -13.33 3.87 -14.20
CA ALA A 11 -12.09 4.62 -14.01
C ALA A 11 -11.00 4.17 -15.02
N VAL A 12 -10.81 2.86 -15.19
CA VAL A 12 -9.86 2.29 -16.15
C VAL A 12 -10.15 2.76 -17.58
N ARG A 13 -11.41 2.65 -18.04
CA ARG A 13 -11.80 3.11 -19.37
C ARG A 13 -11.55 4.60 -19.59
N ARG A 14 -11.92 5.43 -18.62
CA ARG A 14 -11.74 6.89 -18.70
C ARG A 14 -10.28 7.30 -18.69
N TYR A 15 -9.45 6.65 -17.89
CA TYR A 15 -8.01 6.90 -17.86
C TYR A 15 -7.35 6.51 -19.19
N ALA A 16 -7.71 5.36 -19.74
CA ALA A 16 -7.25 4.94 -21.07
C ALA A 16 -7.63 5.94 -22.14
N GLY A 17 -8.91 6.37 -22.18
CA GLY A 17 -9.40 7.38 -23.11
C GLY A 17 -8.74 8.76 -22.96
N ALA A 18 -8.25 9.09 -21.77
CA ALA A 18 -7.47 10.30 -21.50
C ALA A 18 -5.97 10.17 -21.83
N GLY A 19 -5.52 9.02 -22.36
CA GLY A 19 -4.13 8.79 -22.72
C GLY A 19 -3.19 8.50 -21.55
N ILE A 20 -3.71 8.25 -20.34
CA ILE A 20 -2.92 7.84 -19.18
C ILE A 20 -2.32 6.46 -19.45
N LYS A 21 -1.04 6.26 -19.08
CA LYS A 21 -0.30 5.02 -19.34
C LYS A 21 -0.17 4.10 -18.15
N GLY A 22 -0.28 4.63 -16.93
CA GLY A 22 -0.14 3.84 -15.70
C GLY A 22 -0.98 4.40 -14.57
N ILE A 23 -1.47 3.51 -13.71
CA ILE A 23 -2.31 3.87 -12.57
C ILE A 23 -1.84 3.16 -11.28
N THR A 24 -2.02 3.83 -10.16
CA THR A 24 -1.99 3.18 -8.85
C THR A 24 -3.38 2.63 -8.55
N VAL A 25 -3.46 1.36 -8.24
CA VAL A 25 -4.72 0.70 -7.86
C VAL A 25 -4.86 0.70 -6.35
N TRP A 26 -6.05 1.02 -5.85
CA TRP A 26 -6.38 0.92 -4.43
C TRP A 26 -6.99 -0.43 -4.12
N ARG A 27 -6.66 -1.01 -2.95
CA ARG A 27 -7.23 -2.32 -2.50
C ARG A 27 -8.76 -2.32 -2.49
N SER A 28 -9.40 -1.16 -2.31
CA SER A 28 -10.87 -1.04 -2.42
C SER A 28 -11.42 -1.38 -3.81
N ALA A 29 -10.59 -1.41 -4.85
CA ALA A 29 -11.00 -1.86 -6.18
C ALA A 29 -11.33 -3.37 -6.23
N PHE A 30 -10.84 -4.15 -5.24
CA PHE A 30 -11.08 -5.59 -5.15
C PHE A 30 -12.42 -5.96 -4.47
N ALA A 31 -13.23 -4.97 -4.11
CA ALA A 31 -14.56 -5.23 -3.56
C ALA A 31 -15.46 -6.01 -4.53
N ASP A 32 -15.29 -5.76 -5.83
CA ASP A 32 -16.14 -6.31 -6.89
C ASP A 32 -15.41 -7.30 -7.82
N CYS A 33 -14.09 -7.51 -7.66
CA CYS A 33 -13.31 -8.41 -8.50
C CYS A 33 -12.01 -8.87 -7.80
N SER A 34 -11.43 -9.99 -8.26
CA SER A 34 -10.12 -10.42 -7.76
C SER A 34 -8.98 -9.49 -8.21
N PRO A 35 -7.85 -9.47 -7.49
CA PRO A 35 -6.66 -8.72 -7.93
C PRO A 35 -6.20 -9.09 -9.34
N ALA A 36 -6.21 -10.38 -9.69
CA ALA A 36 -5.84 -10.87 -11.02
C ALA A 36 -6.76 -10.31 -12.11
N ALA A 37 -8.08 -10.34 -11.89
CA ALA A 37 -9.07 -9.78 -12.83
C ALA A 37 -8.93 -8.26 -12.96
N ALA A 38 -8.65 -7.55 -11.88
CA ALA A 38 -8.38 -6.12 -11.91
C ALA A 38 -7.14 -5.80 -12.74
N GLY A 39 -6.06 -6.59 -12.59
CA GLY A 39 -4.83 -6.44 -13.37
C GLY A 39 -5.06 -6.70 -14.87
N GLU A 40 -5.84 -7.72 -15.21
CA GLU A 40 -6.19 -8.00 -16.60
C GLU A 40 -7.01 -6.86 -17.21
N LEU A 41 -8.00 -6.33 -16.49
CA LEU A 41 -8.79 -5.19 -16.93
C LEU A 41 -7.91 -3.97 -17.24
N VAL A 42 -6.93 -3.66 -16.36
CA VAL A 42 -5.99 -2.56 -16.59
C VAL A 42 -5.18 -2.79 -17.85
N ARG A 43 -4.59 -3.97 -18.01
CA ARG A 43 -3.76 -4.31 -19.17
C ARG A 43 -4.54 -4.35 -20.50
N SER A 44 -5.77 -4.88 -20.50
CA SER A 44 -6.63 -4.93 -21.69
C SER A 44 -7.00 -3.56 -22.25
N HIS A 45 -6.91 -2.51 -21.42
CA HIS A 45 -7.11 -1.12 -21.83
C HIS A 45 -5.78 -0.37 -22.13
N GLY A 46 -4.67 -1.07 -22.22
CA GLY A 46 -3.36 -0.49 -22.58
C GLY A 46 -2.71 0.34 -21.44
N LEU A 47 -3.16 0.16 -20.20
CA LEU A 47 -2.52 0.75 -19.04
C LEU A 47 -1.59 -0.25 -18.35
N SER A 48 -0.65 0.27 -17.56
CA SER A 48 0.15 -0.51 -16.61
C SER A 48 -0.29 -0.22 -15.18
N VAL A 49 -0.11 -1.21 -14.29
CA VAL A 49 -0.23 -0.98 -12.85
C VAL A 49 1.10 -0.45 -12.34
N ALA A 50 1.10 0.76 -11.78
CA ALA A 50 2.29 1.39 -11.23
C ALA A 50 2.58 0.92 -9.79
N SER A 51 1.53 0.71 -9.00
CA SER A 51 1.62 0.26 -7.62
C SER A 51 0.25 -0.19 -7.10
N LEU A 52 0.25 -0.96 -6.01
CA LEU A 52 -0.92 -1.19 -5.18
C LEU A 52 -0.88 -0.25 -3.97
N CYS A 53 -1.96 0.42 -3.67
CA CYS A 53 -2.15 1.24 -2.48
C CYS A 53 -3.30 0.62 -1.65
N ARG A 54 -3.13 0.32 -0.39
CA ARG A 54 -1.96 0.57 0.42
C ARG A 54 -1.73 -0.58 1.40
N GLY A 55 -0.46 -0.86 1.68
CA GLY A 55 -0.03 -1.59 2.85
C GLY A 55 0.37 -0.63 3.99
N GLY A 56 1.01 -1.18 5.02
CA GLY A 56 1.51 -0.42 6.17
C GLY A 56 0.67 -0.62 7.44
N PHE A 57 0.50 0.44 8.25
CA PHE A 57 -0.23 0.42 9.52
C PHE A 57 0.33 -0.63 10.49
N PHE A 58 1.65 -0.70 10.60
CA PHE A 58 2.34 -1.68 11.45
C PHE A 58 2.21 -1.43 12.95
N PRO A 59 2.22 -0.16 13.46
CA PRO A 59 2.17 0.08 14.89
C PRO A 59 0.83 -0.34 15.51
N ALA A 60 0.93 -1.04 16.66
CA ALA A 60 -0.21 -1.39 17.47
C ALA A 60 0.21 -1.54 18.94
N ASP A 61 -0.72 -1.29 19.87
CA ASP A 61 -0.51 -1.35 21.32
C ASP A 61 -0.25 -2.78 21.82
N SER A 62 -0.79 -3.79 21.11
CA SER A 62 -0.66 -5.20 21.50
C SER A 62 0.19 -6.01 20.53
N ALA A 63 0.77 -7.10 21.02
CA ALA A 63 1.48 -8.06 20.17
C ALA A 63 0.57 -8.66 19.08
N ASP A 64 -0.67 -9.00 19.44
CA ASP A 64 -1.66 -9.53 18.51
C ASP A 64 -2.03 -8.51 17.42
N GLY A 65 -2.12 -7.22 17.77
CA GLY A 65 -2.35 -6.14 16.81
C GLY A 65 -1.21 -6.07 15.79
N ARG A 66 0.04 -6.14 16.25
CA ARG A 66 1.22 -6.17 15.38
C ARG A 66 1.27 -7.40 14.48
N ALA A 67 0.93 -8.58 15.03
CA ALA A 67 0.87 -9.81 14.24
C ALA A 67 -0.19 -9.70 13.11
N ARG A 68 -1.39 -9.23 13.43
CA ARG A 68 -2.44 -8.97 12.42
C ARG A 68 -2.00 -7.98 11.35
N ALA A 69 -1.28 -6.93 11.73
CA ALA A 69 -0.73 -5.96 10.77
C ALA A 69 0.27 -6.61 9.80
N ILE A 70 1.17 -7.46 10.32
CA ILE A 70 2.11 -8.22 9.50
C ILE A 70 1.37 -9.14 8.53
N ASP A 71 0.36 -9.88 8.98
CA ASP A 71 -0.41 -10.79 8.14
C ASP A 71 -1.25 -10.05 7.09
N ASP A 72 -1.79 -8.87 7.41
CA ASP A 72 -2.48 -8.04 6.41
C ASP A 72 -1.51 -7.52 5.34
N ASN A 73 -0.29 -7.16 5.72
CA ASN A 73 0.72 -6.74 4.76
C ASN A 73 1.21 -7.89 3.87
N ARG A 74 1.31 -9.12 4.37
CA ARG A 74 1.58 -10.30 3.53
C ARG A 74 0.47 -10.49 2.49
N ARG A 75 -0.80 -10.44 2.91
CA ARG A 75 -1.94 -10.48 1.95
C ARG A 75 -1.87 -9.34 0.93
N CYS A 76 -1.53 -8.13 1.36
CA CYS A 76 -1.37 -7.00 0.44
C CYS A 76 -0.25 -7.22 -0.59
N ILE A 77 0.82 -7.89 -0.21
CA ILE A 77 1.91 -8.28 -1.12
C ILE A 77 1.43 -9.32 -2.13
N ASP A 78 0.67 -10.33 -1.68
CA ASP A 78 0.07 -11.35 -2.56
C ASP A 78 -0.91 -10.73 -3.56
N GLU A 79 -1.78 -9.84 -3.09
CA GLU A 79 -2.69 -9.06 -3.94
C GLU A 79 -1.93 -8.20 -4.97
N ALA A 80 -0.79 -7.62 -4.60
CA ALA A 80 0.04 -6.86 -5.52
C ALA A 80 0.65 -7.76 -6.61
N ALA A 81 1.14 -8.94 -6.24
CA ALA A 81 1.68 -9.91 -7.18
C ALA A 81 0.61 -10.40 -8.18
N GLU A 82 -0.58 -10.77 -7.69
CA GLU A 82 -1.71 -11.17 -8.54
C GLU A 82 -2.18 -10.07 -9.49
N LEU A 83 -2.24 -8.84 -9.00
CA LEU A 83 -2.59 -7.64 -9.77
C LEU A 83 -1.56 -7.34 -10.89
N GLY A 84 -0.32 -7.78 -10.70
CA GLY A 84 0.83 -7.41 -11.52
C GLY A 84 1.40 -6.04 -11.15
N ALA A 85 1.23 -5.60 -9.91
CA ALA A 85 1.82 -4.37 -9.39
C ALA A 85 3.28 -4.62 -8.99
N PRO A 86 4.26 -3.82 -9.47
CA PRO A 86 5.67 -4.01 -9.14
C PRO A 86 6.02 -3.58 -7.70
N GLN A 87 5.09 -2.92 -7.02
CA GLN A 87 5.32 -2.41 -5.67
C GLN A 87 4.03 -2.13 -4.90
N VAL A 88 4.14 -2.23 -3.56
CA VAL A 88 3.13 -1.78 -2.60
C VAL A 88 3.56 -0.46 -1.98
N VAL A 89 2.67 0.52 -1.95
CA VAL A 89 2.86 1.78 -1.20
C VAL A 89 2.50 1.54 0.25
N LEU A 90 3.43 1.85 1.16
CA LEU A 90 3.27 1.70 2.60
C LEU A 90 2.95 3.04 3.27
N VAL A 91 1.71 3.20 3.71
CA VAL A 91 1.33 4.21 4.70
C VAL A 91 1.60 3.60 6.07
N CYS A 92 2.72 3.95 6.68
CA CYS A 92 3.33 3.15 7.74
C CYS A 92 2.53 3.06 9.05
N GLY A 93 1.65 4.03 9.32
CA GLY A 93 0.82 4.03 10.52
C GLY A 93 1.45 4.77 11.71
N SER A 94 0.64 4.97 12.71
CA SER A 94 0.97 5.36 14.07
C SER A 94 -0.08 4.72 14.99
N ALA A 95 0.22 4.52 16.26
CA ALA A 95 -0.75 3.99 17.20
C ALA A 95 -1.00 4.99 18.34
N PRO A 96 -2.26 5.24 18.72
CA PRO A 96 -2.58 6.00 19.93
C PRO A 96 -1.90 5.34 21.15
N GLY A 97 -1.30 6.12 22.02
CA GLY A 97 -0.59 5.60 23.19
C GLY A 97 0.89 5.27 22.96
N LEU A 98 1.37 5.28 21.71
CA LEU A 98 2.79 5.19 21.39
C LEU A 98 3.34 6.55 20.97
N SER A 99 4.57 6.84 21.36
CA SER A 99 5.32 7.96 20.78
C SER A 99 5.59 7.70 19.29
N LEU A 100 5.91 8.76 18.55
CA LEU A 100 6.31 8.61 17.14
C LEU A 100 7.59 7.80 16.98
N GLU A 101 8.48 7.84 17.96
CA GLU A 101 9.70 7.05 17.96
C GLU A 101 9.42 5.55 18.16
N GLU A 102 8.61 5.18 19.15
CA GLU A 102 8.17 3.79 19.34
C GLU A 102 7.41 3.27 18.11
N SER A 103 6.57 4.11 17.51
CA SER A 103 5.89 3.76 16.26
C SER A 103 6.89 3.47 15.13
N ARG A 104 7.96 4.25 14.99
CA ARG A 104 9.00 4.00 13.97
C ARG A 104 9.76 2.70 14.22
N VAL A 105 10.07 2.36 15.47
CA VAL A 105 10.67 1.06 15.83
C VAL A 105 9.77 -0.09 15.40
N GLN A 106 8.45 0.01 15.67
CA GLN A 106 7.50 -1.01 15.24
C GLN A 106 7.32 -1.06 13.72
N ILE A 107 7.38 0.07 13.02
CA ILE A 107 7.37 0.13 11.54
C ILE A 107 8.57 -0.62 10.98
N ALA A 108 9.79 -0.33 11.47
CA ALA A 108 11.00 -1.01 11.03
C ALA A 108 10.91 -2.52 11.23
N GLY A 109 10.47 -2.96 12.41
CA GLY A 109 10.26 -4.38 12.71
C GLY A 109 9.21 -5.04 11.82
N GLY A 110 8.10 -4.34 11.55
CA GLY A 110 7.03 -4.82 10.67
C GLY A 110 7.48 -4.97 9.23
N ILE A 111 8.21 -3.98 8.69
CA ILE A 111 8.80 -4.04 7.35
C ILE A 111 9.80 -5.19 7.25
N ALA A 112 10.71 -5.32 8.21
CA ALA A 112 11.67 -6.43 8.25
C ALA A 112 10.99 -7.80 8.24
N ALA A 113 9.85 -7.95 8.94
CA ALA A 113 9.10 -9.20 9.02
C ALA A 113 8.40 -9.59 7.69
N VAL A 114 8.05 -8.62 6.83
CA VAL A 114 7.37 -8.88 5.55
C VAL A 114 8.32 -8.80 4.35
N LEU A 115 9.52 -8.27 4.50
CA LEU A 115 10.48 -8.08 3.42
C LEU A 115 10.87 -9.38 2.70
N PRO A 116 11.14 -10.51 3.39
CA PRO A 116 11.42 -11.79 2.70
C PRO A 116 10.24 -12.27 1.84
N HIS A 117 9.00 -12.08 2.32
CA HIS A 117 7.80 -12.43 1.58
C HIS A 117 7.65 -11.56 0.32
N ALA A 118 7.86 -10.26 0.44
CA ALA A 118 7.83 -9.32 -0.68
C ALA A 118 8.91 -9.66 -1.73
N ALA A 119 10.11 -9.99 -1.29
CA ALA A 119 11.21 -10.39 -2.17
C ALA A 119 10.87 -11.68 -2.93
N ALA A 120 10.30 -12.69 -2.26
CA ALA A 120 9.86 -13.93 -2.88
C ALA A 120 8.75 -13.73 -3.91
N ALA A 121 7.83 -12.78 -3.65
CA ALA A 121 6.76 -12.41 -4.57
C ALA A 121 7.20 -11.46 -5.70
N GLY A 122 8.45 -10.99 -5.72
CA GLY A 122 8.96 -10.01 -6.70
C GLY A 122 8.35 -8.61 -6.54
N VAL A 123 7.81 -8.28 -5.36
CA VAL A 123 7.13 -7.02 -5.06
C VAL A 123 8.02 -6.13 -4.19
N ARG A 124 8.21 -4.88 -4.60
CA ARG A 124 8.95 -3.88 -3.80
C ARG A 124 8.04 -3.23 -2.76
N LEU A 125 8.63 -2.82 -1.64
CA LEU A 125 7.95 -2.03 -0.61
C LEU A 125 8.40 -0.57 -0.73
N ALA A 126 7.45 0.35 -0.90
CA ALA A 126 7.71 1.77 -1.08
C ALA A 126 7.10 2.57 0.08
N ILE A 127 7.94 3.07 0.97
CA ILE A 127 7.50 3.92 2.10
C ILE A 127 7.01 5.26 1.57
N GLU A 128 5.79 5.67 1.94
CA GLU A 128 5.23 6.98 1.67
C GLU A 128 5.35 7.88 2.91
N PRO A 129 6.26 8.87 2.93
CA PRO A 129 6.26 9.90 3.97
C PRO A 129 5.02 10.78 3.81
N LEU A 130 4.18 10.85 4.83
CA LEU A 130 2.99 11.69 4.80
C LEU A 130 3.27 13.09 5.36
N HIS A 131 2.45 14.05 4.96
CA HIS A 131 2.50 15.41 5.50
C HIS A 131 2.44 15.39 7.05
N PRO A 132 3.18 16.25 7.75
CA PRO A 132 3.24 16.27 9.22
C PRO A 132 1.88 16.37 9.93
N MET A 133 0.84 16.91 9.28
CA MET A 133 -0.52 16.92 9.83
C MET A 133 -1.09 15.53 10.13
N TYR A 134 -0.51 14.47 9.53
CA TYR A 134 -0.92 13.08 9.73
C TYR A 134 -0.03 12.30 10.71
N ALA A 135 0.91 13.00 11.41
CA ALA A 135 1.94 12.35 12.21
C ALA A 135 1.39 11.41 13.29
N ALA A 136 0.33 11.83 14.00
CA ALA A 136 -0.26 11.04 15.08
C ALA A 136 -1.46 10.19 14.66
N ASP A 137 -1.91 10.31 13.40
CA ASP A 137 -3.12 9.66 12.89
C ASP A 137 -2.80 8.55 11.88
N ARG A 138 -2.00 8.86 10.86
CA ARG A 138 -1.82 7.96 9.71
C ARG A 138 -0.40 7.46 9.52
N SER A 139 0.61 8.18 9.95
CA SER A 139 2.00 7.78 9.76
C SER A 139 2.95 8.49 10.70
N ALA A 140 3.83 7.73 11.34
CA ALA A 140 4.96 8.26 12.08
C ALA A 140 6.15 8.62 11.18
N ILE A 141 6.04 8.40 9.85
CA ILE A 141 7.04 8.75 8.84
C ILE A 141 6.53 9.97 8.07
N ASN A 142 7.16 11.13 8.28
CA ASN A 142 6.71 12.41 7.74
C ASN A 142 7.78 13.14 6.93
N THR A 143 8.99 12.59 6.87
CA THR A 143 10.10 13.14 6.07
C THR A 143 10.84 12.04 5.33
N MET A 144 11.51 12.41 4.24
CA MET A 144 12.39 11.49 3.51
C MET A 144 13.54 10.99 4.37
N GLY A 145 14.05 11.83 5.29
CA GLY A 145 15.09 11.42 6.25
C GLY A 145 14.62 10.29 7.16
N GLN A 146 13.39 10.38 7.68
CA GLN A 146 12.79 9.32 8.49
C GLN A 146 12.55 8.03 7.70
N ALA A 147 12.09 8.14 6.45
CA ALA A 147 11.89 6.97 5.59
C ALA A 147 13.21 6.25 5.25
N ARG A 148 14.32 7.00 5.14
CA ARG A 148 15.65 6.43 4.87
C ARG A 148 16.29 5.79 6.08
N ALA A 149 15.84 6.11 7.27
CA ALA A 149 16.35 5.57 8.54
C ALA A 149 15.67 4.25 8.95
N ILE A 150 14.60 3.85 8.23
CA ILE A 150 13.94 2.56 8.36
C ILE A 150 14.70 1.50 7.56
#